data_20ecd45adf5a0d566b011b13499e0740
#
_entry.id   20ecd45adf5a0d566b011b13499e0740
#
_cell.length_a   1.000
_cell.length_b   1.000
_cell.length_c   1.000
_cell.angle_alpha   90.00
_cell.angle_beta   90.00
_cell.angle_gamma   90.00
#
_symmetry.space_group_name_H-M   'P 1'
#
loop_
_entity.id
_entity.type
_entity.pdbx_description
1 polymer ?
#
loop_
_entity_poly.entity_id
_entity_poly.type
_entity_poly.pdbx_seq_one_letter_code
_entity_poly.pdbx_strand_id
1 'polypeptide(L)'
;MDDIDNLSRKVPVLSKVAPAKSDVHMEDVHRAGGIMAILGELDRAHLLNTSCPTVHEPTLKDALDKWDIIRTEDADVYEFYRSSPGGVPTQVAFSQNRYYSTLDGDREKGVIRNAEHAFSKDGGLAVLYGNIALDGCIVKTAGVDDSILKFTGTARVFESQDSAVEAILDHKIVAGDIVVIRYEGPRGGPGMQEMLYPTSYLKSKGLGKDCALITDGRFSGGSSGLSIGHVSPEAAEGGAIGLVEDGDTIQIDIPNRTIHLNVDDATMAHRRTAQEAKGWHPAEERKRKVSKSLKIYALHSTSAAKGAVRVL
;
A
#
# COMPACT_ATOMS: atom_id res chain seq x y z
N MET A 1 -4.70 -10.32 8.73
CA MET A 1 -5.39 -9.60 7.64
C MET A 1 -6.73 -9.04 8.10
N ASP A 2 -7.58 -9.83 8.75
CA ASP A 2 -8.93 -9.41 9.18
C ASP A 2 -8.95 -8.16 10.05
N ASP A 3 -8.02 -8.02 10.99
CA ASP A 3 -7.91 -6.83 11.84
C ASP A 3 -7.62 -5.57 11.02
N ILE A 4 -6.79 -5.69 9.98
CA ILE A 4 -6.47 -4.58 9.07
C ILE A 4 -7.72 -4.17 8.29
N ASP A 5 -8.46 -5.12 7.72
CA ASP A 5 -9.70 -4.82 6.99
C ASP A 5 -10.78 -4.23 7.90
N ASN A 6 -10.96 -4.81 9.10
CA ASN A 6 -11.91 -4.33 10.09
C ASN A 6 -11.62 -2.89 10.57
N LEU A 7 -10.34 -2.55 10.77
CA LEU A 7 -9.93 -1.19 11.11
C LEU A 7 -10.12 -0.24 9.93
N SER A 8 -9.73 -0.67 8.73
CA SER A 8 -9.90 0.13 7.52
C SER A 8 -11.35 0.51 7.25
N ARG A 9 -12.29 -0.40 7.50
CA ARG A 9 -13.74 -0.11 7.35
C ARG A 9 -14.28 0.92 8.35
N LYS A 10 -13.55 1.19 9.43
CA LYS A 10 -13.97 2.11 10.50
C LYS A 10 -13.27 3.47 10.42
N VAL A 11 -12.07 3.51 9.87
CA VAL A 11 -11.22 4.70 9.86
C VAL A 11 -11.27 5.37 8.49
N PRO A 12 -11.88 6.56 8.36
CA PRO A 12 -12.04 7.24 7.08
C PRO A 12 -10.70 7.82 6.57
N VAL A 13 -10.63 8.10 5.27
CA VAL A 13 -9.50 8.82 4.66
C VAL A 13 -9.68 10.32 4.86
N LEU A 14 -8.94 10.90 5.81
CA LEU A 14 -9.05 12.31 6.18
C LEU A 14 -8.14 13.24 5.39
N SER A 15 -7.10 12.71 4.73
CA SER A 15 -6.17 13.48 3.90
C SER A 15 -5.71 12.68 2.71
N LYS A 16 -5.53 13.34 1.56
CA LYS A 16 -4.90 12.76 0.36
C LYS A 16 -3.76 13.68 -0.08
N VAL A 17 -2.60 13.08 -0.32
CA VAL A 17 -1.37 13.77 -0.76
C VAL A 17 -0.83 13.13 -2.04
N ALA A 18 0.11 13.80 -2.69
CA ALA A 18 0.79 13.25 -3.85
C ALA A 18 1.37 11.85 -3.52
N PRO A 19 1.25 10.88 -4.44
CA PRO A 19 0.75 10.97 -5.81
C PRO A 19 -0.76 10.78 -5.97
N ALA A 20 -1.54 10.54 -4.90
CA ALA A 20 -2.99 10.35 -4.97
C ALA A 20 -3.76 11.66 -5.25
N LYS A 21 -3.20 12.80 -4.82
CA LYS A 21 -3.65 14.15 -5.15
C LYS A 21 -2.43 14.99 -5.51
N SER A 22 -2.29 15.39 -6.77
CA SER A 22 -1.06 15.96 -7.33
C SER A 22 -0.68 17.33 -6.80
N ASP A 23 -1.64 18.07 -6.25
CA ASP A 23 -1.54 19.46 -5.80
C ASP A 23 -1.41 19.60 -4.28
N VAL A 24 -1.30 18.50 -3.54
CA VAL A 24 -1.14 18.48 -2.07
C VAL A 24 0.13 17.72 -1.69
N HIS A 25 0.99 18.33 -0.91
CA HIS A 25 2.27 17.79 -0.46
C HIS A 25 2.36 17.75 1.06
N MET A 26 3.45 17.21 1.60
CA MET A 26 3.61 17.08 3.05
C MET A 26 3.70 18.42 3.79
N GLU A 27 4.19 19.46 3.13
CA GLU A 27 4.19 20.83 3.66
C GLU A 27 2.78 21.39 3.86
N ASP A 28 1.82 21.02 2.98
CA ASP A 28 0.41 21.41 3.14
C ASP A 28 -0.22 20.67 4.33
N VAL A 29 0.13 19.40 4.52
CA VAL A 29 -0.29 18.63 5.71
C VAL A 29 0.29 19.25 6.98
N HIS A 30 1.58 19.64 6.97
CA HIS A 30 2.22 20.33 8.08
C HIS A 30 1.47 21.62 8.43
N ARG A 31 1.22 22.49 7.46
CA ARG A 31 0.44 23.73 7.61
C ARG A 31 -0.98 23.48 8.16
N ALA A 32 -1.57 22.32 7.87
CA ALA A 32 -2.87 21.91 8.42
C ALA A 32 -2.82 21.33 9.83
N GLY A 33 -1.64 21.34 10.50
CA GLY A 33 -1.41 20.83 11.85
C GLY A 33 -0.84 19.41 11.90
N GLY A 34 -0.37 18.88 10.77
CA GLY A 34 0.37 17.62 10.69
C GLY A 34 -0.41 16.39 11.16
N ILE A 35 0.34 15.41 11.64
CA ILE A 35 -0.23 14.15 12.15
C ILE A 35 -1.10 14.39 13.38
N MET A 36 -0.76 15.36 14.24
CA MET A 36 -1.56 15.63 15.43
C MET A 36 -2.95 16.17 15.09
N ALA A 37 -3.10 16.94 14.01
CA ALA A 37 -4.41 17.36 13.52
C ALA A 37 -5.22 16.17 12.96
N ILE A 38 -4.58 15.23 12.24
CA ILE A 38 -5.25 13.99 11.78
C ILE A 38 -5.72 13.17 12.98
N LEU A 39 -4.87 12.96 13.98
CA LEU A 39 -5.25 12.26 15.20
C LEU A 39 -6.33 13.03 15.98
N GLY A 40 -6.28 14.35 15.99
CA GLY A 40 -7.31 15.19 16.60
C GLY A 40 -8.69 14.99 15.96
N GLU A 41 -8.75 14.87 14.62
CA GLU A 41 -10.02 14.56 13.92
C GLU A 41 -10.51 13.14 14.20
N LEU A 42 -9.61 12.16 14.29
CA LEU A 42 -9.97 10.79 14.68
C LEU A 42 -10.49 10.70 16.12
N ASP A 43 -9.91 11.50 17.05
CA ASP A 43 -10.40 11.58 18.42
C ASP A 43 -11.77 12.23 18.49
N ARG A 44 -12.01 13.31 17.77
CA ARG A 44 -13.34 13.94 17.65
C ARG A 44 -14.40 12.97 17.09
N ALA A 45 -13.98 12.04 16.24
CA ALA A 45 -14.81 10.95 15.71
C ALA A 45 -14.90 9.74 16.64
N HIS A 46 -14.31 9.77 17.85
CA HIS A 46 -14.28 8.67 18.82
C HIS A 46 -13.60 7.38 18.29
N LEU A 47 -12.61 7.52 17.45
CA LEU A 47 -11.89 6.40 16.81
C LEU A 47 -10.52 6.11 17.45
N LEU A 48 -10.13 6.84 18.52
CA LEU A 48 -8.85 6.67 19.19
C LEU A 48 -8.98 6.29 20.66
N ASN A 49 -8.00 5.52 21.14
CA ASN A 49 -7.76 5.36 22.56
C ASN A 49 -6.73 6.39 23.02
N THR A 50 -7.21 7.51 23.56
CA THR A 50 -6.36 8.64 23.95
C THR A 50 -5.67 8.47 25.31
N SER A 51 -5.96 7.39 26.06
CA SER A 51 -5.27 7.07 27.31
C SER A 51 -3.88 6.41 27.10
N CYS A 52 -3.53 6.05 25.87
CA CYS A 52 -2.24 5.45 25.56
C CYS A 52 -1.09 6.44 25.83
N PRO A 53 0.04 5.98 26.41
CA PRO A 53 1.22 6.82 26.62
C PRO A 53 1.87 7.18 25.28
N THR A 54 2.56 8.32 25.25
CA THR A 54 3.40 8.77 24.14
C THR A 54 4.84 8.97 24.61
N VAL A 55 5.78 9.17 23.65
CA VAL A 55 7.19 9.39 24.01
C VAL A 55 7.48 10.80 24.53
N HIS A 56 6.60 11.76 24.30
CA HIS A 56 6.83 13.17 24.61
C HIS A 56 5.78 13.76 25.58
N GLU A 57 4.64 13.09 25.75
CA GLU A 57 3.61 13.49 26.72
C GLU A 57 3.09 12.27 27.47
N PRO A 58 2.53 12.42 28.69
CA PRO A 58 2.06 11.30 29.50
C PRO A 58 1.00 10.45 28.80
N THR A 59 0.07 11.08 28.08
CA THR A 59 -0.96 10.40 27.30
C THR A 59 -1.13 11.02 25.91
N LEU A 60 -1.76 10.28 25.00
CA LEU A 60 -2.13 10.82 23.68
C LEU A 60 -3.11 11.99 23.82
N LYS A 61 -3.97 11.97 24.85
CA LYS A 61 -4.84 13.11 25.13
C LYS A 61 -4.05 14.38 25.41
N ASP A 62 -3.05 14.31 26.30
CA ASP A 62 -2.21 15.46 26.63
C ASP A 62 -1.44 15.95 25.38
N ALA A 63 -0.97 15.03 24.55
CA ALA A 63 -0.33 15.35 23.29
C ALA A 63 -1.27 16.08 22.30
N LEU A 64 -2.53 15.63 22.20
CA LEU A 64 -3.53 16.27 21.34
C LEU A 64 -3.92 17.65 21.88
N ASP A 65 -4.12 17.77 23.19
CA ASP A 65 -4.48 19.07 23.81
C ASP A 65 -3.38 20.12 23.57
N LYS A 66 -2.12 19.70 23.51
CA LYS A 66 -0.97 20.57 23.25
C LYS A 66 -0.72 20.86 21.77
N TRP A 67 -0.79 19.86 20.91
CA TRP A 67 -0.29 19.94 19.53
C TRP A 67 -1.36 19.99 18.43
N ASP A 68 -2.62 19.69 18.72
CA ASP A 68 -3.70 19.84 17.74
C ASP A 68 -4.06 21.31 17.59
N ILE A 69 -3.85 21.90 16.42
CA ILE A 69 -4.08 23.32 16.12
C ILE A 69 -5.55 23.77 16.32
N ILE A 70 -6.49 22.84 16.47
CA ILE A 70 -7.89 23.16 16.77
C ILE A 70 -8.13 23.24 18.29
N ARG A 71 -7.22 22.69 19.13
CA ARG A 71 -7.35 22.62 20.59
C ARG A 71 -6.40 23.54 21.32
N THR A 72 -5.17 23.63 20.81
CA THR A 72 -4.11 24.37 21.48
C THR A 72 -4.35 25.89 21.46
N GLU A 73 -3.92 26.55 22.51
CA GLU A 73 -3.81 28.02 22.58
C GLU A 73 -2.34 28.46 22.59
N ASP A 74 -1.39 27.53 22.45
CA ASP A 74 0.04 27.76 22.48
C ASP A 74 0.53 28.43 21.19
N ALA A 75 1.01 29.68 21.32
CA ALA A 75 1.53 30.46 20.21
C ALA A 75 2.76 29.80 19.53
N ASP A 76 3.60 29.11 20.31
CA ASP A 76 4.79 28.43 19.77
C ASP A 76 4.41 27.26 18.89
N VAL A 77 3.31 26.58 19.19
CA VAL A 77 2.75 25.50 18.34
C VAL A 77 2.22 26.07 17.02
N TYR A 78 1.54 27.21 17.06
CA TYR A 78 1.12 27.89 15.81
C TYR A 78 2.31 28.31 14.98
N GLU A 79 3.35 28.89 15.57
CA GLU A 79 4.57 29.28 14.83
C GLU A 79 5.29 28.05 14.25
N PHE A 80 5.33 26.93 14.99
CA PHE A 80 5.90 25.67 14.50
C PHE A 80 5.20 25.20 13.20
N TYR A 81 3.88 25.16 13.17
CA TYR A 81 3.13 24.70 12.00
C TYR A 81 3.05 25.73 10.86
N ARG A 82 3.33 26.99 11.12
CA ARG A 82 3.45 28.03 10.09
C ARG A 82 4.78 27.98 9.35
N SER A 83 5.81 27.36 9.92
CA SER A 83 7.12 27.27 9.27
C SER A 83 7.00 26.56 7.91
N SER A 84 7.72 27.08 6.91
CA SER A 84 7.68 26.55 5.56
C SER A 84 9.08 26.34 5.00
N PRO A 85 9.29 25.36 4.11
CA PRO A 85 10.60 25.08 3.53
C PRO A 85 11.09 26.22 2.62
N GLY A 86 10.22 27.14 2.26
CA GLY A 86 10.56 28.31 1.46
C GLY A 86 11.04 27.98 0.04
N GLY A 87 10.80 26.76 -0.44
CA GLY A 87 11.23 26.29 -1.76
C GLY A 87 12.74 26.01 -1.86
N VAL A 88 13.48 26.10 -0.76
CA VAL A 88 14.93 25.81 -0.71
C VAL A 88 15.18 24.71 0.30
N PRO A 89 15.89 23.62 -0.05
CA PRO A 89 16.30 22.59 0.90
C PRO A 89 17.10 23.22 2.06
N THR A 90 16.69 22.99 3.28
CA THR A 90 17.45 23.41 4.47
C THR A 90 18.47 22.35 4.81
N GLN A 91 19.73 22.75 4.99
CA GLN A 91 20.81 21.86 5.40
C GLN A 91 20.94 21.77 6.94
N VAL A 92 20.30 22.69 7.64
CA VAL A 92 20.28 22.75 9.10
C VAL A 92 18.85 22.52 9.57
N ALA A 93 18.66 21.53 10.44
CA ALA A 93 17.35 21.22 11.01
C ALA A 93 16.76 22.46 11.73
N PHE A 94 15.45 22.67 11.57
CA PHE A 94 14.69 23.77 12.18
C PHE A 94 15.18 25.20 11.85
N SER A 95 15.87 25.34 10.71
CA SER A 95 16.39 26.65 10.26
C SER A 95 15.47 27.37 9.25
N GLN A 96 14.18 27.02 9.21
CA GLN A 96 13.20 27.71 8.40
C GLN A 96 13.12 29.20 8.79
N ASN A 97 13.25 30.07 7.80
CA ASN A 97 13.13 31.51 7.95
C ASN A 97 11.92 32.07 7.16
N ARG A 98 11.08 31.22 6.63
CA ARG A 98 9.84 31.55 5.94
C ARG A 98 8.66 30.90 6.63
N TYR A 99 7.54 31.61 6.63
CA TYR A 99 6.33 31.21 7.34
C TYR A 99 5.11 31.44 6.45
N TYR A 100 4.15 30.54 6.54
CA TYR A 100 2.82 30.76 6.01
C TYR A 100 2.12 31.86 6.81
N SER A 101 1.33 32.70 6.15
CA SER A 101 0.57 33.76 6.84
C SER A 101 -0.51 33.20 7.77
N THR A 102 -1.09 32.05 7.41
CA THR A 102 -2.18 31.40 8.13
C THR A 102 -2.00 29.89 8.08
N LEU A 103 -2.50 29.19 9.11
CA LEU A 103 -2.67 27.75 9.11
C LEU A 103 -3.93 27.35 8.32
N ASP A 104 -3.97 26.11 7.85
CA ASP A 104 -5.18 25.50 7.27
C ASP A 104 -5.98 24.80 8.37
N GLY A 105 -6.94 25.51 8.95
CA GLY A 105 -7.90 24.99 9.93
C GLY A 105 -9.21 24.51 9.33
N ASP A 106 -9.37 24.56 8.00
CA ASP A 106 -10.61 24.13 7.33
C ASP A 106 -10.72 22.60 7.34
N ARG A 107 -11.66 22.09 8.13
CA ARG A 107 -11.90 20.65 8.27
C ARG A 107 -13.01 20.11 7.35
N GLU A 108 -13.59 20.94 6.53
CA GLU A 108 -14.58 20.53 5.52
C GLU A 108 -13.94 20.39 4.12
N LYS A 109 -13.14 21.36 3.72
CA LYS A 109 -12.56 21.45 2.37
C LYS A 109 -11.04 21.49 2.33
N GLY A 110 -10.40 21.64 3.49
CA GLY A 110 -8.95 21.75 3.62
C GLY A 110 -8.19 20.45 3.30
N VAL A 111 -6.91 20.49 3.59
CA VAL A 111 -5.97 19.37 3.37
C VAL A 111 -6.26 18.21 4.31
N ILE A 112 -6.58 18.50 5.57
CA ILE A 112 -7.04 17.53 6.57
C ILE A 112 -8.53 17.80 6.83
N ARG A 113 -9.36 16.78 6.63
CA ARG A 113 -10.81 16.87 6.77
C ARG A 113 -11.27 16.14 8.02
N ASN A 114 -12.44 16.54 8.54
CA ASN A 114 -13.11 15.78 9.59
C ASN A 114 -13.76 14.50 9.01
N ALA A 115 -14.27 13.62 9.87
CA ALA A 115 -14.86 12.34 9.48
C ALA A 115 -16.12 12.50 8.60
N GLU A 116 -16.88 13.58 8.77
CA GLU A 116 -18.08 13.85 7.98
C GLU A 116 -17.75 14.20 6.53
N HIS A 117 -16.67 14.97 6.32
CA HIS A 117 -16.20 15.45 5.02
C HIS A 117 -15.03 14.65 4.46
N ALA A 118 -14.76 13.46 5.01
CA ALA A 118 -13.66 12.59 4.59
C ALA A 118 -13.68 12.30 3.08
N PHE A 119 -12.51 12.09 2.51
CA PHE A 119 -12.36 11.70 1.09
C PHE A 119 -12.96 10.33 0.76
N SER A 120 -13.00 9.45 1.76
CA SER A 120 -13.66 8.14 1.71
C SER A 120 -14.04 7.74 3.13
N LYS A 121 -15.19 7.06 3.27
CA LYS A 121 -15.61 6.47 4.55
C LYS A 121 -14.81 5.23 4.90
N ASP A 122 -14.37 4.45 3.91
CA ASP A 122 -13.42 3.37 4.06
C ASP A 122 -12.00 3.93 4.10
N GLY A 123 -11.12 3.28 4.86
CA GLY A 123 -9.71 3.63 4.95
C GLY A 123 -8.93 3.44 3.67
N GLY A 124 -7.67 3.83 3.68
CA GLY A 124 -6.79 3.79 2.52
C GLY A 124 -6.25 2.41 2.14
N LEU A 125 -6.62 1.36 2.87
CA LEU A 125 -6.25 -0.04 2.61
C LEU A 125 -7.50 -0.91 2.54
N ALA A 126 -7.45 -1.97 1.73
CA ALA A 126 -8.45 -3.02 1.75
C ALA A 126 -7.78 -4.40 1.65
N VAL A 127 -8.35 -5.38 2.34
CA VAL A 127 -7.92 -6.78 2.19
C VAL A 127 -8.89 -7.49 1.27
N LEU A 128 -8.38 -8.12 0.21
CA LEU A 128 -9.17 -8.91 -0.71
C LEU A 128 -8.91 -10.40 -0.47
N TYR A 129 -9.94 -11.21 -0.63
CA TYR A 129 -9.89 -12.65 -0.51
C TYR A 129 -10.43 -13.33 -1.77
N GLY A 130 -9.97 -14.53 -2.04
CA GLY A 130 -10.43 -15.35 -3.15
C GLY A 130 -9.52 -16.53 -3.45
N ASN A 131 -9.82 -17.25 -4.52
CA ASN A 131 -9.10 -18.47 -4.87
C ASN A 131 -7.60 -18.27 -5.20
N ILE A 132 -7.18 -17.03 -5.50
CA ILE A 132 -5.77 -16.66 -5.71
C ILE A 132 -5.10 -16.18 -4.42
N ALA A 133 -5.85 -15.75 -3.41
CA ALA A 133 -5.38 -15.16 -2.16
C ALA A 133 -6.21 -15.70 -0.98
N LEU A 134 -6.01 -16.96 -0.62
CA LEU A 134 -6.79 -17.64 0.43
C LEU A 134 -6.60 -17.00 1.81
N ASP A 135 -5.37 -16.56 2.13
CA ASP A 135 -5.04 -15.87 3.38
C ASP A 135 -5.11 -14.34 3.22
N GLY A 136 -5.61 -13.86 2.08
CA GLY A 136 -5.80 -12.46 1.76
C GLY A 136 -4.63 -11.82 1.02
N CYS A 137 -4.90 -10.64 0.47
CA CYS A 137 -3.94 -9.73 -0.13
C CYS A 137 -4.36 -8.29 0.15
N ILE A 138 -3.43 -7.34 0.03
CA ILE A 138 -3.68 -5.94 0.40
C ILE A 138 -3.66 -5.08 -0.86
N VAL A 139 -4.68 -4.23 -1.01
CA VAL A 139 -4.71 -3.14 -1.98
C VAL A 139 -4.71 -1.78 -1.26
N LYS A 140 -3.91 -0.84 -1.76
CA LYS A 140 -3.92 0.55 -1.31
C LYS A 140 -5.02 1.31 -2.04
N THR A 141 -6.22 1.34 -1.49
CA THR A 141 -7.41 1.95 -2.11
C THR A 141 -7.27 3.45 -2.29
N ALA A 142 -6.54 4.14 -1.41
CA ALA A 142 -6.29 5.58 -1.51
C ALA A 142 -5.58 6.02 -2.80
N GLY A 143 -4.89 5.10 -3.48
CA GLY A 143 -4.18 5.35 -4.74
C GLY A 143 -4.89 4.84 -5.99
N VAL A 144 -6.06 4.19 -5.83
CA VAL A 144 -6.84 3.62 -6.94
C VAL A 144 -7.86 4.65 -7.45
N ASP A 145 -7.97 4.76 -8.77
CA ASP A 145 -9.01 5.59 -9.39
C ASP A 145 -10.38 4.92 -9.24
N ASP A 146 -11.42 5.69 -8.98
CA ASP A 146 -12.77 5.15 -8.74
C ASP A 146 -13.31 4.33 -9.94
N SER A 147 -12.84 4.62 -11.16
CA SER A 147 -13.24 3.90 -12.39
C SER A 147 -12.76 2.45 -12.45
N ILE A 148 -11.71 2.10 -11.67
CA ILE A 148 -11.09 0.75 -11.66
C ILE A 148 -11.18 0.05 -10.31
N LEU A 149 -12.09 0.48 -9.43
CA LEU A 149 -12.38 -0.25 -8.18
C LEU A 149 -12.93 -1.66 -8.43
N LYS A 150 -13.52 -1.88 -9.61
CA LYS A 150 -13.84 -3.20 -10.17
C LYS A 150 -13.08 -3.33 -11.48
N PHE A 151 -12.27 -4.37 -11.58
CA PHE A 151 -11.41 -4.57 -12.73
C PHE A 151 -11.38 -6.04 -13.13
N THR A 152 -11.50 -6.30 -14.40
CA THR A 152 -11.33 -7.64 -14.96
C THR A 152 -10.30 -7.54 -16.08
N GLY A 153 -9.28 -8.37 -16.04
CA GLY A 153 -8.20 -8.30 -17.02
C GLY A 153 -7.51 -9.63 -17.29
N THR A 154 -6.58 -9.58 -18.21
CA THR A 154 -5.79 -10.73 -18.66
C THR A 154 -4.46 -10.78 -17.93
N ALA A 155 -4.14 -11.91 -17.32
CA ALA A 155 -2.88 -12.12 -16.62
C ALA A 155 -1.68 -12.11 -17.58
N ARG A 156 -0.62 -11.38 -17.18
CA ARG A 156 0.72 -11.43 -17.73
C ARG A 156 1.68 -11.79 -16.60
N VAL A 157 2.21 -12.99 -16.63
CA VAL A 157 2.91 -13.61 -15.50
C VAL A 157 4.43 -13.43 -15.62
N PHE A 158 5.03 -12.96 -14.53
CA PHE A 158 6.47 -12.74 -14.38
C PHE A 158 6.98 -13.34 -13.07
N GLU A 159 8.17 -13.94 -13.13
CA GLU A 159 8.78 -14.58 -11.96
C GLU A 159 9.85 -13.70 -11.30
N SER A 160 9.92 -12.44 -11.69
CA SER A 160 10.74 -11.41 -11.03
C SER A 160 10.24 -10.02 -11.35
N GLN A 161 10.57 -9.05 -10.49
CA GLN A 161 10.33 -7.63 -10.77
C GLN A 161 11.06 -7.20 -12.05
N ASP A 162 12.29 -7.66 -12.26
CA ASP A 162 13.12 -7.23 -13.39
C ASP A 162 12.49 -7.64 -14.73
N SER A 163 12.00 -8.90 -14.85
CA SER A 163 11.34 -9.36 -16.07
C SER A 163 10.03 -8.62 -16.36
N ALA A 164 9.27 -8.27 -15.31
CA ALA A 164 8.07 -7.46 -15.47
C ALA A 164 8.42 -6.03 -15.95
N VAL A 165 9.47 -5.43 -15.41
CA VAL A 165 9.96 -4.11 -15.83
C VAL A 165 10.38 -4.12 -17.29
N GLU A 166 11.16 -5.11 -17.71
CA GLU A 166 11.57 -5.26 -19.12
C GLU A 166 10.34 -5.34 -20.03
N ALA A 167 9.33 -6.15 -19.68
CA ALA A 167 8.11 -6.29 -20.48
C ALA A 167 7.29 -4.98 -20.55
N ILE A 168 7.20 -4.21 -19.46
CA ILE A 168 6.53 -2.90 -19.44
C ILE A 168 7.26 -1.90 -20.36
N LEU A 169 8.59 -1.84 -20.25
CA LEU A 169 9.40 -0.94 -21.06
C LEU A 169 9.36 -1.30 -22.55
N ASP A 170 9.35 -2.58 -22.88
CA ASP A 170 9.24 -3.12 -24.23
C ASP A 170 7.81 -3.03 -24.83
N HIS A 171 6.87 -2.38 -24.14
CA HIS A 171 5.46 -2.23 -24.60
C HIS A 171 4.73 -3.57 -24.79
N LYS A 172 5.12 -4.62 -24.07
CA LYS A 172 4.44 -5.93 -24.08
C LYS A 172 3.18 -5.94 -23.20
N ILE A 173 3.04 -4.96 -22.31
CA ILE A 173 1.87 -4.76 -21.46
C ILE A 173 0.97 -3.72 -22.11
N VAL A 174 -0.31 -4.04 -22.21
CA VAL A 174 -1.34 -3.21 -22.86
C VAL A 174 -2.52 -2.97 -21.93
N ALA A 175 -3.39 -2.01 -22.28
CA ALA A 175 -4.61 -1.75 -21.51
C ALA A 175 -5.46 -3.03 -21.38
N GLY A 176 -5.96 -3.29 -20.17
CA GLY A 176 -6.69 -4.50 -19.80
C GLY A 176 -5.82 -5.64 -19.25
N ASP A 177 -4.50 -5.50 -19.26
CA ASP A 177 -3.62 -6.50 -18.68
C ASP A 177 -3.54 -6.39 -17.14
N ILE A 178 -3.35 -7.53 -16.50
CA ILE A 178 -3.00 -7.67 -15.08
C ILE A 178 -1.59 -8.24 -14.99
N VAL A 179 -0.64 -7.41 -14.59
CA VAL A 179 0.76 -7.82 -14.38
C VAL A 179 0.85 -8.63 -13.10
N VAL A 180 1.15 -9.93 -13.20
CA VAL A 180 1.30 -10.83 -12.06
C VAL A 180 2.78 -11.09 -11.82
N ILE A 181 3.33 -10.61 -10.69
CA ILE A 181 4.73 -10.82 -10.32
C ILE A 181 4.76 -11.75 -9.12
N ARG A 182 5.32 -12.94 -9.28
CA ARG A 182 5.35 -13.97 -8.25
C ARG A 182 6.78 -14.31 -7.80
N TYR A 183 6.90 -15.02 -6.66
CA TYR A 183 8.15 -15.35 -6.00
C TYR A 183 8.92 -14.13 -5.46
N GLU A 184 8.22 -13.08 -5.09
CA GLU A 184 8.78 -11.87 -4.47
C GLU A 184 8.35 -11.72 -2.99
N GLY A 185 7.67 -12.73 -2.45
CA GLY A 185 7.27 -12.81 -1.05
C GLY A 185 8.41 -13.13 -0.08
N PRO A 186 8.10 -13.34 1.21
CA PRO A 186 9.09 -13.59 2.27
C PRO A 186 10.04 -14.75 1.99
N ARG A 187 9.57 -15.84 1.40
CA ARG A 187 10.37 -17.02 1.05
C ARG A 187 10.91 -16.96 -0.37
N GLY A 188 10.07 -16.63 -1.33
CA GLY A 188 10.44 -16.61 -2.75
C GLY A 188 11.38 -15.47 -3.11
N GLY A 189 11.17 -14.28 -2.52
CA GLY A 189 11.99 -13.09 -2.71
C GLY A 189 12.50 -12.52 -1.38
N PRO A 190 13.33 -13.24 -0.61
CA PRO A 190 13.69 -12.84 0.74
C PRO A 190 14.30 -11.45 0.79
N GLY A 191 13.73 -10.64 1.73
CA GLY A 191 13.93 -9.19 1.80
C GLY A 191 12.81 -8.43 1.11
N MET A 192 11.90 -9.10 0.37
CA MET A 192 10.71 -8.53 -0.28
C MET A 192 11.01 -7.20 -0.98
N GLN A 193 11.68 -7.27 -2.11
CA GLN A 193 12.01 -6.07 -2.91
C GLN A 193 10.74 -5.26 -3.19
N GLU A 194 10.80 -3.95 -2.96
CA GLU A 194 9.68 -3.07 -3.24
C GLU A 194 9.38 -2.96 -4.73
N MET A 195 8.11 -3.03 -5.11
CA MET A 195 7.63 -2.96 -6.50
C MET A 195 7.52 -1.51 -7.01
N LEU A 196 8.51 -0.66 -6.75
CA LEU A 196 8.52 0.73 -7.18
C LEU A 196 8.58 0.87 -8.70
N TYR A 197 9.50 0.16 -9.34
CA TYR A 197 9.73 0.31 -10.77
C TYR A 197 8.53 -0.13 -11.62
N PRO A 198 7.92 -1.32 -11.43
CA PRO A 198 6.76 -1.71 -12.21
C PRO A 198 5.61 -0.71 -12.13
N THR A 199 5.28 -0.22 -10.91
CA THR A 199 4.20 0.76 -10.73
C THR A 199 4.50 2.10 -11.38
N SER A 200 5.76 2.58 -11.25
CA SER A 200 6.20 3.83 -11.85
C SER A 200 6.19 3.77 -13.37
N TYR A 201 6.64 2.67 -13.96
CA TYR A 201 6.66 2.52 -15.41
C TYR A 201 5.27 2.30 -16.01
N LEU A 202 4.38 1.54 -15.38
CA LEU A 202 2.98 1.48 -15.80
C LEU A 202 2.36 2.89 -15.85
N LYS A 203 2.59 3.70 -14.81
CA LYS A 203 2.12 5.08 -14.77
C LYS A 203 2.75 5.94 -15.87
N SER A 204 4.07 5.86 -16.08
CA SER A 204 4.77 6.66 -17.10
C SER A 204 4.38 6.31 -18.52
N LYS A 205 3.95 5.06 -18.76
CA LYS A 205 3.42 4.58 -20.04
C LYS A 205 1.94 4.91 -20.25
N GLY A 206 1.29 5.61 -19.31
CA GLY A 206 -0.13 5.95 -19.38
C GLY A 206 -1.08 4.82 -18.98
N LEU A 207 -0.56 3.68 -18.51
CA LEU A 207 -1.33 2.46 -18.19
C LEU A 207 -1.83 2.42 -16.73
N GLY A 208 -1.57 3.45 -15.94
CA GLY A 208 -1.88 3.45 -14.50
C GLY A 208 -3.36 3.34 -14.13
N LYS A 209 -4.27 3.59 -15.08
CA LYS A 209 -5.74 3.42 -14.92
C LYS A 209 -6.31 2.27 -15.74
N ASP A 210 -5.49 1.65 -16.59
CA ASP A 210 -5.93 0.65 -17.55
C ASP A 210 -5.35 -0.73 -17.27
N CYS A 211 -4.45 -0.85 -16.29
CA CYS A 211 -3.82 -2.09 -15.88
C CYS A 211 -3.86 -2.24 -14.35
N ALA A 212 -3.83 -3.50 -13.91
CA ALA A 212 -3.58 -3.84 -12.51
C ALA A 212 -2.21 -4.52 -12.33
N LEU A 213 -1.69 -4.49 -11.10
CA LEU A 213 -0.49 -5.23 -10.73
C LEU A 213 -0.77 -6.06 -9.47
N ILE A 214 -0.45 -7.35 -9.52
CA ILE A 214 -0.65 -8.31 -8.42
C ILE A 214 0.69 -8.95 -8.10
N THR A 215 1.05 -9.05 -6.81
CA THR A 215 2.29 -9.70 -6.38
C THR A 215 2.17 -10.32 -4.99
N ASP A 216 2.92 -11.38 -4.74
CA ASP A 216 3.20 -11.88 -3.39
C ASP A 216 4.28 -11.04 -2.67
N GLY A 217 4.94 -10.11 -3.37
CA GLY A 217 5.82 -9.09 -2.84
C GLY A 217 5.08 -7.93 -2.19
N ARG A 218 5.71 -6.74 -2.13
CA ARG A 218 5.18 -5.57 -1.40
C ARG A 218 5.26 -4.28 -2.20
N PHE A 219 4.43 -3.32 -1.80
CA PHE A 219 4.43 -1.94 -2.28
C PHE A 219 4.70 -0.95 -1.15
N SER A 220 5.18 0.25 -1.49
CA SER A 220 5.27 1.37 -0.55
C SER A 220 3.97 2.17 -0.45
N GLY A 221 3.90 3.04 0.54
CA GLY A 221 2.82 4.02 0.68
C GLY A 221 2.70 5.01 -0.48
N GLY A 222 3.77 5.24 -1.25
CA GLY A 222 3.80 6.12 -2.42
C GLY A 222 3.27 5.50 -3.73
N SER A 223 2.93 4.21 -3.75
CA SER A 223 2.40 3.55 -4.95
C SER A 223 1.04 4.12 -5.36
N SER A 224 0.82 4.26 -6.66
CA SER A 224 -0.45 4.67 -7.28
C SER A 224 -0.90 3.65 -8.32
N GLY A 225 -2.20 3.68 -8.68
CA GLY A 225 -2.82 2.70 -9.54
C GLY A 225 -3.30 1.46 -8.79
N LEU A 226 -3.92 0.52 -9.49
CA LEU A 226 -4.47 -0.71 -8.92
C LEU A 226 -3.34 -1.70 -8.64
N SER A 227 -2.73 -1.56 -7.45
CA SER A 227 -1.59 -2.37 -7.00
C SER A 227 -1.98 -3.21 -5.80
N ILE A 228 -1.89 -4.53 -5.95
CA ILE A 228 -2.29 -5.55 -4.96
C ILE A 228 -1.06 -6.34 -4.56
N GLY A 229 -0.66 -6.23 -3.30
CA GLY A 229 0.51 -6.90 -2.74
C GLY A 229 0.18 -7.89 -1.64
N HIS A 230 1.21 -8.54 -1.13
CA HIS A 230 1.12 -9.48 -0.02
C HIS A 230 0.17 -10.64 -0.28
N VAL A 231 0.00 -11.06 -1.57
CA VAL A 231 -0.83 -12.20 -1.90
C VAL A 231 -0.37 -13.42 -1.12
N SER A 232 -1.27 -13.96 -0.32
CA SER A 232 -0.97 -15.04 0.62
C SER A 232 -1.95 -16.21 0.48
N PRO A 233 -1.44 -17.46 0.55
CA PRO A 233 -0.03 -17.84 0.60
C PRO A 233 0.76 -17.40 -0.64
N GLU A 234 2.08 -17.10 -0.47
CA GLU A 234 2.95 -16.75 -1.59
C GLU A 234 3.23 -17.95 -2.53
N ALA A 235 3.70 -17.69 -3.74
CA ALA A 235 4.02 -18.74 -4.71
C ALA A 235 5.02 -19.77 -4.15
N ALA A 236 6.07 -19.31 -3.46
CA ALA A 236 7.09 -20.19 -2.87
C ALA A 236 6.58 -21.06 -1.70
N GLU A 237 5.41 -20.77 -1.15
CA GLU A 237 4.70 -21.59 -0.16
C GLU A 237 3.59 -22.47 -0.78
N GLY A 238 3.52 -22.58 -2.09
CA GLY A 238 2.47 -23.33 -2.77
C GLY A 238 1.16 -22.54 -2.94
N GLY A 239 1.20 -21.22 -2.80
CA GLY A 239 0.06 -20.34 -3.01
C GLY A 239 -0.45 -20.37 -4.45
N ALA A 240 -1.76 -20.13 -4.62
CA ALA A 240 -2.42 -20.20 -5.92
C ALA A 240 -1.93 -19.14 -6.92
N ILE A 241 -1.30 -18.06 -6.47
CA ILE A 241 -0.62 -17.10 -7.35
C ILE A 241 0.47 -17.80 -8.21
N GLY A 242 1.10 -18.86 -7.67
CA GLY A 242 2.06 -19.68 -8.40
C GLY A 242 1.46 -20.51 -9.54
N LEU A 243 0.12 -20.65 -9.58
CA LEU A 243 -0.62 -21.44 -10.57
C LEU A 243 -1.25 -20.59 -11.68
N VAL A 244 -1.14 -19.27 -11.57
CA VAL A 244 -1.63 -18.36 -12.64
C VAL A 244 -0.79 -18.55 -13.88
N GLU A 245 -1.43 -18.62 -15.04
CA GLU A 245 -0.78 -18.72 -16.35
C GLU A 245 -1.09 -17.48 -17.21
N ASP A 246 -0.21 -17.20 -18.18
CA ASP A 246 -0.44 -16.13 -19.14
C ASP A 246 -1.77 -16.34 -19.89
N GLY A 247 -2.55 -15.29 -19.97
CA GLY A 247 -3.85 -15.33 -20.64
C GLY A 247 -5.03 -15.65 -19.72
N ASP A 248 -4.80 -16.06 -18.48
CA ASP A 248 -5.87 -16.26 -17.50
C ASP A 248 -6.63 -14.95 -17.24
N THR A 249 -7.93 -15.08 -16.96
CA THR A 249 -8.75 -13.94 -16.58
C THR A 249 -8.77 -13.82 -15.04
N ILE A 250 -8.48 -12.62 -14.52
CA ILE A 250 -8.59 -12.31 -13.09
C ILE A 250 -9.63 -11.21 -12.92
N GLN A 251 -10.49 -11.37 -11.90
CA GLN A 251 -11.49 -10.41 -11.49
C GLN A 251 -11.12 -9.82 -10.12
N ILE A 252 -11.15 -8.49 -10.02
CA ILE A 252 -10.89 -7.73 -8.80
C ILE A 252 -12.12 -6.90 -8.49
N ASP A 253 -12.66 -7.02 -7.27
CA ASP A 253 -13.78 -6.22 -6.78
C ASP A 253 -13.44 -5.68 -5.39
N ILE A 254 -12.88 -4.47 -5.34
CA ILE A 254 -12.46 -3.83 -4.09
C ILE A 254 -13.65 -3.55 -3.16
N PRO A 255 -14.80 -3.00 -3.63
CA PRO A 255 -15.98 -2.81 -2.79
C PRO A 255 -16.43 -4.09 -2.09
N ASN A 256 -16.41 -5.22 -2.79
CA ASN A 256 -16.83 -6.52 -2.24
C ASN A 256 -15.68 -7.30 -1.60
N ARG A 257 -14.44 -6.74 -1.58
CA ARG A 257 -13.26 -7.39 -0.99
C ARG A 257 -12.93 -8.75 -1.61
N THR A 258 -13.09 -8.88 -2.94
CA THR A 258 -12.83 -10.15 -3.63
C THR A 258 -11.78 -10.01 -4.73
N ILE A 259 -11.02 -11.09 -4.90
CA ILE A 259 -10.10 -11.30 -6.03
C ILE A 259 -10.24 -12.74 -6.50
N HIS A 260 -10.50 -12.96 -7.78
CA HIS A 260 -10.84 -14.27 -8.31
C HIS A 260 -10.12 -14.56 -9.61
N LEU A 261 -9.44 -15.70 -9.66
CA LEU A 261 -8.89 -16.30 -10.87
C LEU A 261 -10.00 -17.14 -11.54
N ASN A 262 -10.39 -16.77 -12.75
CA ASN A 262 -11.49 -17.41 -13.47
C ASN A 262 -11.01 -18.68 -14.19
N VAL A 263 -10.58 -19.65 -13.40
CA VAL A 263 -10.14 -20.99 -13.82
C VAL A 263 -10.88 -22.01 -12.97
N ASP A 264 -11.37 -23.08 -13.57
CA ASP A 264 -12.12 -24.11 -12.85
C ASP A 264 -11.22 -24.94 -11.91
N ASP A 265 -11.85 -25.55 -10.91
CA ASP A 265 -11.14 -26.29 -9.86
C ASP A 265 -10.36 -27.51 -10.41
N ALA A 266 -10.83 -28.17 -11.46
CA ALA A 266 -10.14 -29.31 -12.04
C ALA A 266 -8.85 -28.87 -12.75
N THR A 267 -8.89 -27.76 -13.48
CA THR A 267 -7.71 -27.13 -14.09
C THR A 267 -6.73 -26.66 -13.03
N MET A 268 -7.21 -26.02 -11.95
CA MET A 268 -6.36 -25.59 -10.83
C MET A 268 -5.69 -26.77 -10.14
N ALA A 269 -6.39 -27.89 -9.93
CA ALA A 269 -5.83 -29.10 -9.35
C ALA A 269 -4.76 -29.73 -10.25
N HIS A 270 -4.99 -29.74 -11.56
CA HIS A 270 -4.01 -30.22 -12.54
C HIS A 270 -2.74 -29.36 -12.54
N ARG A 271 -2.88 -28.03 -12.58
CA ARG A 271 -1.75 -27.07 -12.50
C ARG A 271 -0.97 -27.24 -11.20
N ARG A 272 -1.66 -27.45 -10.08
CA ARG A 272 -1.03 -27.70 -8.78
C ARG A 272 -0.16 -28.95 -8.80
N THR A 273 -0.70 -30.08 -9.28
CA THR A 273 0.05 -31.33 -9.40
C THR A 273 1.30 -31.14 -10.29
N ALA A 274 1.17 -30.43 -11.40
CA ALA A 274 2.29 -30.14 -12.29
C ALA A 274 3.34 -29.23 -11.63
N GLN A 275 2.89 -28.23 -10.87
CA GLN A 275 3.78 -27.30 -10.17
C GLN A 275 4.51 -27.96 -8.99
N GLU A 276 3.84 -28.86 -8.26
CA GLU A 276 4.45 -29.66 -7.19
C GLU A 276 5.58 -30.55 -7.72
N ALA A 277 5.40 -31.11 -8.90
CA ALA A 277 6.44 -31.91 -9.56
C ALA A 277 7.65 -31.08 -10.00
N LYS A 278 7.46 -29.82 -10.38
CA LYS A 278 8.54 -28.88 -10.75
C LYS A 278 9.23 -28.23 -9.53
N GLY A 279 8.52 -28.13 -8.40
CA GLY A 279 8.91 -27.34 -7.23
C GLY A 279 8.42 -25.89 -7.28
N TRP A 280 8.28 -25.29 -6.11
CA TRP A 280 7.76 -23.93 -5.93
C TRP A 280 8.87 -22.88 -5.92
N HIS A 281 9.51 -22.70 -7.07
CA HIS A 281 10.59 -21.74 -7.31
C HIS A 281 10.50 -21.19 -8.75
N PRO A 282 11.13 -20.04 -9.04
CA PRO A 282 11.21 -19.52 -10.41
C PRO A 282 11.82 -20.54 -11.37
N ALA A 283 11.32 -20.57 -12.62
CA ALA A 283 11.84 -21.44 -13.66
C ALA A 283 13.28 -21.07 -14.06
N GLU A 284 13.61 -19.78 -14.01
CA GLU A 284 14.94 -19.27 -14.34
C GLU A 284 15.64 -18.74 -13.07
N GLU A 285 16.96 -18.91 -13.03
CA GLU A 285 17.78 -18.36 -11.95
C GLU A 285 17.80 -16.83 -12.05
N ARG A 286 17.54 -16.18 -10.91
CA ARG A 286 17.50 -14.72 -10.84
C ARG A 286 18.91 -14.13 -10.77
N LYS A 287 19.10 -12.99 -11.44
CA LYS A 287 20.34 -12.20 -11.37
C LYS A 287 20.60 -11.65 -9.96
N ARG A 288 19.54 -11.43 -9.18
CA ARG A 288 19.61 -10.89 -7.81
C ARG A 288 20.32 -11.85 -6.86
N LYS A 289 21.42 -11.37 -6.26
CA LYS A 289 22.16 -12.13 -5.24
C LYS A 289 21.47 -12.02 -3.88
N VAL A 290 21.07 -13.16 -3.34
CA VAL A 290 20.48 -13.25 -1.99
C VAL A 290 21.57 -13.64 -1.00
N SER A 291 21.78 -12.84 0.06
CA SER A 291 22.77 -13.11 1.10
C SER A 291 22.43 -14.39 1.88
N LYS A 292 23.45 -15.00 2.53
CA LYS A 292 23.24 -16.19 3.39
C LYS A 292 22.24 -15.90 4.51
N SER A 293 22.28 -14.72 5.11
CA SER A 293 21.35 -14.31 6.17
C SER A 293 19.90 -14.26 5.69
N LEU A 294 19.66 -13.71 4.49
CA LEU A 294 18.32 -13.69 3.89
C LEU A 294 17.83 -15.09 3.49
N LYS A 295 18.73 -15.98 3.05
CA LYS A 295 18.37 -17.38 2.78
C LYS A 295 17.92 -18.10 4.06
N ILE A 296 18.62 -17.88 5.17
CA ILE A 296 18.23 -18.43 6.49
C ILE A 296 16.88 -17.82 6.93
N TYR A 297 16.70 -16.51 6.76
CA TYR A 297 15.42 -15.88 7.04
C TYR A 297 14.28 -16.54 6.26
N ALA A 298 14.45 -16.74 4.96
CA ALA A 298 13.43 -17.35 4.10
C ALA A 298 13.00 -18.75 4.56
N LEU A 299 13.93 -19.56 5.08
CA LEU A 299 13.63 -20.91 5.60
C LEU A 299 12.68 -20.88 6.81
N HIS A 300 12.73 -19.83 7.61
CA HIS A 300 12.00 -19.73 8.87
C HIS A 300 10.89 -18.67 8.84
N SER A 301 10.70 -17.94 7.74
CA SER A 301 9.67 -16.90 7.67
C SER A 301 8.27 -17.48 7.52
N THR A 302 7.31 -16.79 8.12
CA THR A 302 5.88 -17.01 7.84
C THR A 302 5.47 -16.23 6.59
N SER A 303 4.23 -16.46 6.11
CA SER A 303 3.66 -15.66 5.01
C SER A 303 3.50 -14.18 5.39
N ALA A 304 3.32 -13.33 4.38
CA ALA A 304 3.04 -11.91 4.57
C ALA A 304 1.75 -11.69 5.39
N ALA A 305 0.72 -12.55 5.23
CA ALA A 305 -0.51 -12.49 6.02
C ALA A 305 -0.28 -12.67 7.54
N LYS A 306 0.81 -13.33 7.91
CA LYS A 306 1.22 -13.55 9.31
C LYS A 306 2.37 -12.65 9.76
N GLY A 307 2.65 -11.57 8.98
CA GLY A 307 3.66 -10.57 9.29
C GLY A 307 5.09 -10.93 8.87
N ALA A 308 5.28 -11.99 8.09
CA ALA A 308 6.60 -12.43 7.61
C ALA A 308 7.64 -12.59 8.76
N VAL A 309 7.18 -12.96 9.95
CA VAL A 309 8.03 -13.15 11.12
C VAL A 309 8.74 -14.51 11.05
N ARG A 310 9.88 -14.61 11.74
CA ARG A 310 10.57 -15.89 11.87
C ARG A 310 9.90 -16.75 12.93
N VAL A 311 9.72 -18.03 12.63
CA VAL A 311 9.32 -19.07 13.58
C VAL A 311 10.44 -20.12 13.67
N LEU A 312 10.63 -20.66 14.86
CA LEU A 312 11.61 -21.72 15.17
C LEU A 312 10.91 -23.08 15.18
#